data_53f2a7f2e8e709be7c6452611b3c0cf7
#
_entry.id   53f2a7f2e8e709be7c6452611b3c0cf7
#
_cell.length_a   1.000
_cell.length_b   1.000
_cell.length_c   1.000
_cell.angle_alpha   90.00
_cell.angle_beta   90.00
_cell.angle_gamma   90.00
#
_symmetry.space_group_name_H-M   'P 1'
#
loop_
_entity.id
_entity.type
_entity.pdbx_description
1 polymer ?
#
loop_
_entity_poly.entity_id
_entity_poly.type
_entity_poly.pdbx_seq_one_letter_code
_entity_poly.pdbx_strand_id
1 'polypeptide(L)'
;MLRNTILTLLAASAVLAANAVPAKRGIHNITQPDGTTLPVLLVGDEHRHIYLTPDSLPLTPGADGFMEYGRLDGDRLMPTGVRAKADAALRTAAERALLAGIDAREVRRTALSRPAAKARHRAIAQKGIGRFDDSFPVVGDVKALVILVNYKDVKFSTPNAAQYFSDMLMKEGFNDYNGTGSARDYFVENSMGAFRPQFDCYGPVELPQNRSYYGGNDAYGDDKAAEDMIIHAVQLLNDDVDFSQYDTDGDGYVDNVFVFYAGTGEASGGPDSSVWPHAYYIASGAGKWCMADGVIFDRYACSNEWEGSRPDGIGTFVHEFSHVMGLPDLYDTENESNSVTPGSWSVLDYGPYNNNGCTPPAYSAYERNALGWNEPIVLDGPANITLEEIIGSNTSCLIPTEKSSEFFLLENRQKTGWDAYLPGHGMLVWHIDYAARTWQQNAVNNNQQHQYVDIVEAGGRANSKSRSIMAQYPFPGTRNKTSFTSTTTPALVSWAGKAIDLPITDITETNGKISFKVAGGMSGIADIAASDATPLRVEGRTLLCEGEDISVFDTAGRFVAGGKDAVELPAPGLYLVRAAGTTTKLAVKR
;
A
#
# COMPACT_ATOMS: atom_id res chain seq x y z
N MET A 1 -34.87 11.16 46.77
CA MET A 1 -33.55 11.77 46.46
C MET A 1 -32.94 10.99 45.34
N LEU A 2 -33.20 11.41 44.09
CA LEU A 2 -32.58 10.83 42.90
C LEU A 2 -31.23 11.53 42.69
N ARG A 3 -30.16 10.77 42.73
CA ARG A 3 -28.84 11.24 42.30
C ARG A 3 -28.72 11.02 40.78
N ASN A 4 -28.78 12.10 40.04
CA ASN A 4 -28.39 12.13 38.64
C ASN A 4 -26.87 11.98 38.53
N THR A 5 -26.42 10.85 38.02
CA THR A 5 -25.04 10.68 37.60
C THR A 5 -25.00 11.05 36.11
N ILE A 6 -24.48 12.24 35.82
CA ILE A 6 -24.15 12.66 34.44
C ILE A 6 -22.88 11.91 34.05
N LEU A 7 -23.02 10.94 33.18
CA LEU A 7 -21.88 10.33 32.44
C LEU A 7 -21.43 11.33 31.39
N THR A 8 -20.31 12.00 31.64
CA THR A 8 -19.63 12.81 30.63
C THR A 8 -18.85 11.83 29.72
N LEU A 9 -19.41 11.49 28.57
CA LEU A 9 -18.64 10.86 27.48
C LEU A 9 -17.64 11.89 26.95
N LEU A 10 -16.37 11.75 27.32
CA LEU A 10 -15.28 12.37 26.56
C LEU A 10 -15.14 11.56 25.24
N ALA A 11 -15.75 12.07 24.19
CA ALA A 11 -15.43 11.62 22.85
C ALA A 11 -14.01 12.10 22.52
N ALA A 12 -13.06 11.20 22.58
CA ALA A 12 -11.72 11.42 22.04
C ALA A 12 -11.83 11.32 20.51
N SER A 13 -11.67 12.42 19.81
CA SER A 13 -11.70 12.47 18.35
C SER A 13 -10.32 12.20 17.80
N ALA A 14 -10.16 11.12 17.02
CA ALA A 14 -8.99 10.90 16.19
C ALA A 14 -9.05 11.80 14.94
N VAL A 15 -7.95 12.41 14.56
CA VAL A 15 -7.76 12.86 13.19
C VAL A 15 -7.52 11.62 12.37
N LEU A 16 -8.52 11.27 11.60
CA LEU A 16 -8.34 10.35 10.49
C LEU A 16 -7.65 11.18 9.41
N ALA A 17 -6.43 10.81 9.04
CA ALA A 17 -5.82 11.37 7.86
C ALA A 17 -6.59 10.82 6.65
N ALA A 18 -6.94 11.65 5.69
CA ALA A 18 -7.32 11.16 4.38
C ALA A 18 -6.10 10.44 3.77
N ASN A 19 -6.37 9.40 3.01
CA ASN A 19 -5.35 8.66 2.28
C ASN A 19 -5.67 8.81 0.80
N ALA A 20 -4.66 9.04 -0.02
CA ALA A 20 -4.84 9.14 -1.46
C ALA A 20 -3.56 8.82 -2.23
N VAL A 21 -3.70 8.52 -3.51
CA VAL A 21 -2.55 8.36 -4.38
C VAL A 21 -1.74 9.64 -4.46
N PRO A 22 -0.39 9.57 -4.42
CA PRO A 22 0.46 10.72 -4.71
C PRO A 22 0.27 11.16 -6.15
N ALA A 23 0.51 12.44 -6.45
CA ALA A 23 0.46 12.97 -7.80
C ALA A 23 1.29 12.13 -8.77
N LYS A 24 0.71 11.73 -9.90
CA LYS A 24 1.41 10.95 -10.92
C LYS A 24 2.62 11.70 -11.43
N ARG A 25 3.79 11.05 -11.36
CA ARG A 25 5.05 11.65 -11.87
C ARG A 25 5.05 11.79 -13.38
N GLY A 26 5.58 12.89 -13.84
CA GLY A 26 5.76 13.15 -15.27
C GLY A 26 5.32 14.56 -15.66
N ILE A 27 5.37 14.85 -16.96
CA ILE A 27 4.85 16.09 -17.51
C ILE A 27 3.39 15.88 -17.85
N HIS A 28 2.53 16.70 -17.26
CA HIS A 28 1.12 16.84 -17.60
C HIS A 28 0.94 18.03 -18.53
N ASN A 29 -0.16 18.08 -19.27
CA ASN A 29 -0.49 19.20 -20.14
C ASN A 29 -1.78 19.86 -19.66
N ILE A 30 -1.69 21.07 -19.18
CA ILE A 30 -2.85 21.88 -18.79
C ILE A 30 -3.33 22.68 -20.02
N THR A 31 -4.63 22.64 -20.32
CA THR A 31 -5.25 23.46 -21.34
C THR A 31 -5.54 24.84 -20.76
N GLN A 32 -4.96 25.89 -21.35
CA GLN A 32 -5.17 27.27 -20.96
C GLN A 32 -6.53 27.81 -21.51
N PRO A 33 -7.08 28.91 -20.97
CA PRO A 33 -8.35 29.47 -21.42
C PRO A 33 -8.43 29.81 -22.91
N ASP A 34 -7.31 30.03 -23.57
CA ASP A 34 -7.24 30.31 -25.02
C ASP A 34 -7.08 29.03 -25.88
N GLY A 35 -7.14 27.84 -25.26
CA GLY A 35 -6.97 26.53 -25.90
C GLY A 35 -5.52 26.13 -26.14
N THR A 36 -4.54 26.94 -25.75
CA THR A 36 -3.12 26.53 -25.78
C THR A 36 -2.82 25.55 -24.64
N THR A 37 -1.77 24.73 -24.77
CA THR A 37 -1.35 23.78 -23.74
C THR A 37 -0.08 24.26 -23.04
N LEU A 38 -0.03 24.06 -21.72
CA LEU A 38 1.12 24.34 -20.87
C LEU A 38 1.63 23.02 -20.26
N PRO A 39 2.88 22.61 -20.54
CA PRO A 39 3.48 21.46 -19.88
C PRO A 39 3.82 21.80 -18.42
N VAL A 40 3.40 20.96 -17.48
CA VAL A 40 3.60 21.16 -16.05
C VAL A 40 4.02 19.84 -15.36
N LEU A 41 4.63 19.95 -14.20
CA LEU A 41 4.80 18.88 -13.24
C LEU A 41 3.79 19.10 -12.11
N LEU A 42 3.05 18.07 -11.73
CA LEU A 42 2.21 18.07 -10.54
C LEU A 42 2.96 17.35 -9.41
N VAL A 43 2.97 17.95 -8.22
CA VAL A 43 3.66 17.42 -7.04
C VAL A 43 2.77 17.60 -5.82
N GLY A 44 2.58 16.56 -5.04
CA GLY A 44 1.75 16.59 -3.84
C GLY A 44 0.80 15.41 -3.75
N ASP A 45 -0.22 15.60 -2.94
CA ASP A 45 -1.33 14.67 -2.69
C ASP A 45 -2.66 15.43 -2.61
N GLU A 46 -3.73 14.76 -2.19
CA GLU A 46 -5.10 15.30 -2.09
C GLU A 46 -5.22 16.52 -1.17
N HIS A 47 -4.32 16.64 -0.19
CA HIS A 47 -4.37 17.74 0.77
C HIS A 47 -3.55 18.94 0.35
N ARG A 48 -2.45 18.69 -0.37
CA ARG A 48 -1.51 19.73 -0.79
C ARG A 48 -0.80 19.33 -2.06
N HIS A 49 -1.02 20.10 -3.10
CA HIS A 49 -0.30 19.95 -4.35
C HIS A 49 0.11 21.29 -4.93
N ILE A 50 1.03 21.26 -5.86
CA ILE A 50 1.52 22.44 -6.57
C ILE A 50 1.88 22.07 -7.99
N TYR A 51 1.51 22.95 -8.91
CA TYR A 51 1.99 22.87 -10.29
C TYR A 51 3.34 23.55 -10.42
N LEU A 52 4.24 22.92 -11.13
CA LEU A 52 5.55 23.47 -11.47
C LEU A 52 5.77 23.45 -12.97
N THR A 53 6.55 24.38 -13.49
CA THR A 53 7.08 24.23 -14.86
C THR A 53 8.05 23.04 -14.93
N PRO A 54 8.37 22.49 -16.14
CA PRO A 54 9.38 21.44 -16.29
C PRO A 54 10.76 21.77 -15.72
N ASP A 55 11.09 23.07 -15.63
CA ASP A 55 12.29 23.58 -14.96
C ASP A 55 12.07 24.00 -13.50
N SER A 56 10.99 23.47 -12.89
CA SER A 56 10.68 23.51 -11.45
C SER A 56 10.32 24.89 -10.87
N LEU A 57 9.84 25.83 -11.68
CA LEU A 57 9.29 27.08 -11.17
C LEU A 57 7.81 26.91 -10.77
N PRO A 58 7.39 27.44 -9.60
CA PRO A 58 6.04 27.30 -9.10
C PRO A 58 5.02 28.02 -9.98
N LEU A 59 3.85 27.41 -10.12
CA LEU A 59 2.72 27.92 -10.89
C LEU A 59 1.47 28.00 -10.02
N THR A 60 0.60 28.97 -10.31
CA THR A 60 -0.72 29.12 -9.68
C THR A 60 -1.67 29.80 -10.68
N PRO A 61 -2.99 29.52 -10.63
CA PRO A 61 -3.94 30.18 -11.48
C PRO A 61 -3.98 31.71 -11.25
N GLY A 62 -3.97 32.50 -12.33
CA GLY A 62 -4.24 33.92 -12.29
C GLY A 62 -5.74 34.23 -12.30
N ALA A 63 -6.11 35.49 -12.09
CA ALA A 63 -7.51 35.93 -12.05
C ALA A 63 -8.28 35.68 -13.36
N ASP A 64 -7.59 35.55 -14.48
CA ASP A 64 -8.15 35.28 -15.82
C ASP A 64 -8.12 33.77 -16.18
N GLY A 65 -7.74 32.92 -15.22
CA GLY A 65 -7.67 31.47 -15.37
C GLY A 65 -6.43 30.96 -16.11
N PHE A 66 -5.52 31.84 -16.56
CA PHE A 66 -4.23 31.40 -17.08
C PHE A 66 -3.28 31.04 -15.94
N MET A 67 -2.49 29.97 -16.12
CA MET A 67 -1.41 29.67 -15.18
C MET A 67 -0.33 30.76 -15.23
N GLU A 68 -0.03 31.31 -14.09
CA GLU A 68 1.02 32.31 -13.87
C GLU A 68 2.15 31.72 -13.02
N TYR A 69 3.34 32.32 -13.11
CA TYR A 69 4.37 32.00 -12.12
C TYR A 69 3.92 32.43 -10.72
N GLY A 70 4.14 31.56 -9.75
CA GLY A 70 3.75 31.78 -8.36
C GLY A 70 4.90 32.30 -7.50
N ARG A 71 4.59 33.12 -6.51
CA ARG A 71 5.51 33.53 -5.45
C ARG A 71 4.82 33.51 -4.09
N LEU A 72 5.57 33.40 -3.01
CA LEU A 72 4.99 33.54 -1.67
C LEU A 72 4.68 35.01 -1.33
N ASP A 73 3.53 35.19 -0.70
CA ASP A 73 3.18 36.37 0.08
C ASP A 73 2.81 35.91 1.48
N GLY A 74 3.76 35.97 2.41
CA GLY A 74 3.69 35.23 3.68
C GLY A 74 3.82 33.72 3.43
N ASP A 75 2.80 32.96 3.82
CA ASP A 75 2.69 31.49 3.62
C ASP A 75 1.74 31.11 2.45
N ARG A 76 1.23 32.12 1.71
CA ARG A 76 0.30 31.88 0.60
C ARG A 76 1.02 31.96 -0.75
N LEU A 77 0.70 31.01 -1.63
CA LEU A 77 1.12 31.04 -3.02
C LEU A 77 0.22 32.04 -3.79
N MET A 78 0.83 33.06 -4.36
CA MET A 78 0.15 34.15 -5.08
C MET A 78 0.67 34.28 -6.50
N PRO A 79 -0.19 34.57 -7.48
CA PRO A 79 0.22 34.81 -8.87
C PRO A 79 1.08 36.06 -8.97
N THR A 80 2.04 36.06 -9.88
CA THR A 80 2.95 37.19 -10.12
C THR A 80 2.44 38.19 -11.12
N GLY A 81 1.31 37.93 -11.80
CA GLY A 81 0.83 38.67 -12.95
C GLY A 81 1.56 38.33 -14.24
N VAL A 82 2.43 37.35 -14.24
CA VAL A 82 3.19 36.92 -15.43
C VAL A 82 2.78 35.50 -15.83
N ARG A 83 2.11 35.38 -16.98
CA ARG A 83 1.67 34.08 -17.51
C ARG A 83 2.84 33.15 -17.77
N ALA A 84 2.68 31.89 -17.39
CA ALA A 84 3.66 30.86 -17.62
C ALA A 84 3.91 30.61 -19.12
N LYS A 85 5.14 30.29 -19.46
CA LYS A 85 5.54 29.95 -20.84
C LYS A 85 5.73 28.45 -20.96
N ALA A 86 5.18 27.89 -22.04
CA ALA A 86 5.33 26.46 -22.35
C ALA A 86 6.81 26.06 -22.56
N ASP A 87 7.66 26.97 -22.98
CA ASP A 87 9.09 26.80 -23.12
C ASP A 87 9.84 27.92 -22.38
N ALA A 88 10.81 27.55 -21.53
CA ALA A 88 11.67 28.46 -20.80
C ALA A 88 12.45 29.41 -21.72
N ALA A 89 12.77 29.00 -22.95
CA ALA A 89 13.42 29.84 -23.97
C ALA A 89 12.59 31.03 -24.40
N LEU A 90 11.26 30.95 -24.31
CA LEU A 90 10.33 32.04 -24.69
C LEU A 90 10.22 33.14 -23.64
N ARG A 91 10.85 32.98 -22.47
CA ARG A 91 10.85 34.00 -21.41
C ARG A 91 11.68 35.22 -21.81
N THR A 92 11.12 36.38 -21.64
CA THR A 92 11.81 37.65 -21.84
C THR A 92 12.90 37.90 -20.79
N ALA A 93 13.77 38.88 -20.99
CA ALA A 93 14.78 39.25 -20.00
C ALA A 93 14.15 39.74 -18.68
N ALA A 94 13.03 40.48 -18.76
CA ALA A 94 12.28 40.94 -17.59
C ALA A 94 11.65 39.79 -16.81
N GLU A 95 11.03 38.85 -17.51
CA GLU A 95 10.47 37.62 -16.88
C GLU A 95 11.59 36.81 -16.20
N ARG A 96 12.72 36.58 -16.85
CA ARG A 96 13.87 35.86 -16.22
C ARG A 96 14.40 36.61 -14.99
N ALA A 97 14.45 37.92 -14.99
CA ALA A 97 14.87 38.69 -13.83
C ALA A 97 13.89 38.57 -12.64
N LEU A 98 12.58 38.58 -12.92
CA LEU A 98 11.54 38.33 -11.92
C LEU A 98 11.68 36.95 -11.33
N LEU A 99 11.80 35.92 -12.17
CA LEU A 99 11.86 34.51 -11.77
C LEU A 99 13.14 34.18 -10.99
N ALA A 100 14.25 34.84 -11.26
CA ALA A 100 15.49 34.69 -10.49
C ALA A 100 15.35 35.16 -9.02
N GLY A 101 14.34 35.98 -8.72
CA GLY A 101 14.01 36.40 -7.36
C GLY A 101 13.08 35.44 -6.59
N ILE A 102 12.59 34.37 -7.23
CA ILE A 102 11.70 33.38 -6.61
C ILE A 102 12.54 32.22 -6.09
N ASP A 103 12.52 31.98 -4.78
CA ASP A 103 13.04 30.76 -4.20
C ASP A 103 12.01 29.61 -4.40
N ALA A 104 12.14 28.90 -5.53
CA ALA A 104 11.22 27.84 -5.91
C ALA A 104 11.20 26.69 -4.90
N ARG A 105 12.31 26.45 -4.16
CA ARG A 105 12.38 25.43 -3.11
C ARG A 105 11.55 25.86 -1.90
N GLU A 106 11.70 27.09 -1.48
CA GLU A 106 10.93 27.64 -0.36
C GLU A 106 9.43 27.71 -0.69
N VAL A 107 9.08 28.14 -1.91
CA VAL A 107 7.67 28.15 -2.37
C VAL A 107 7.08 26.75 -2.32
N ARG A 108 7.78 25.75 -2.87
CA ARG A 108 7.32 24.37 -2.86
C ARG A 108 7.16 23.84 -1.42
N ARG A 109 8.14 24.05 -0.55
CA ARG A 109 8.09 23.65 0.84
C ARG A 109 6.87 24.25 1.57
N THR A 110 6.63 25.54 1.40
CA THR A 110 5.52 26.25 2.04
C THR A 110 4.16 25.81 1.49
N ALA A 111 4.03 25.65 0.17
CA ALA A 111 2.80 25.23 -0.46
C ALA A 111 2.38 23.79 -0.06
N LEU A 112 3.37 22.93 0.19
CA LEU A 112 3.12 21.52 0.57
C LEU A 112 3.14 21.31 2.10
N SER A 113 3.48 22.32 2.94
CA SER A 113 3.44 22.18 4.39
C SER A 113 2.00 22.12 4.91
N ARG A 114 1.72 21.10 5.71
CA ARG A 114 0.39 20.89 6.33
C ARG A 114 0.23 21.73 7.59
N PRO A 115 -0.92 22.42 7.81
CA PRO A 115 -1.29 22.84 9.15
C PRO A 115 -1.44 21.61 10.04
N ALA A 116 -0.92 21.67 11.27
CA ALA A 116 -1.09 20.58 12.22
C ALA A 116 -2.58 20.23 12.37
N ALA A 117 -2.97 19.05 11.89
CA ALA A 117 -4.34 18.59 11.93
C ALA A 117 -4.82 18.47 13.39
N LYS A 118 -6.01 18.97 13.71
CA LYS A 118 -6.61 18.84 15.03
C LYS A 118 -7.07 17.41 15.24
N ALA A 119 -6.33 16.66 16.06
CA ALA A 119 -6.56 15.25 16.32
C ALA A 119 -7.94 14.94 16.91
N ARG A 120 -8.70 14.11 16.21
CA ARG A 120 -9.89 13.43 16.74
C ARG A 120 -9.57 11.95 16.89
N HIS A 121 -9.42 11.44 18.12
CA HIS A 121 -9.04 10.06 18.39
C HIS A 121 -10.27 9.16 18.55
N ARG A 122 -10.39 8.15 17.67
CA ARG A 122 -11.18 6.96 17.95
C ARG A 122 -10.22 5.92 18.53
N ALA A 123 -10.55 5.29 19.66
CA ALA A 123 -9.74 4.21 20.23
C ALA A 123 -9.86 2.98 19.33
N ILE A 124 -8.76 2.57 18.72
CA ILE A 124 -8.69 1.39 17.85
C ILE A 124 -8.14 0.23 18.67
N ALA A 125 -8.88 -0.88 18.68
CA ALA A 125 -8.40 -2.14 19.22
C ALA A 125 -7.22 -2.65 18.39
N GLN A 126 -6.10 -2.93 19.04
CA GLN A 126 -4.92 -3.52 18.36
C GLN A 126 -5.25 -4.93 17.89
N LYS A 127 -5.38 -5.12 16.59
CA LYS A 127 -5.25 -6.43 15.94
C LYS A 127 -4.36 -6.27 14.71
N GLY A 128 -3.17 -6.87 14.75
CA GLY A 128 -2.20 -6.87 13.66
C GLY A 128 -1.24 -5.68 13.69
N ILE A 129 0.04 -5.96 13.55
CA ILE A 129 1.08 -4.93 13.38
C ILE A 129 0.99 -4.45 11.93
N GLY A 130 0.66 -3.19 11.71
CA GLY A 130 0.71 -2.56 10.38
C GLY A 130 -0.59 -2.08 9.77
N ARG A 131 -1.75 -2.27 10.43
CA ARG A 131 -3.03 -1.65 10.06
C ARG A 131 -3.34 -0.47 10.97
N PHE A 132 -3.89 0.61 10.41
CA PHE A 132 -4.41 1.73 11.22
C PHE A 132 -5.89 1.55 11.57
N ASP A 133 -6.62 0.74 10.80
CA ASP A 133 -8.03 0.41 10.99
C ASP A 133 -8.27 -1.06 10.61
N ASP A 134 -9.02 -1.80 11.41
CA ASP A 134 -9.32 -3.20 11.20
C ASP A 134 -10.84 -3.49 11.07
N SER A 135 -11.66 -2.45 10.86
CA SER A 135 -13.11 -2.59 10.75
C SER A 135 -13.54 -3.25 9.44
N PHE A 136 -12.78 -3.07 8.33
CA PHE A 136 -13.09 -3.77 7.09
C PHE A 136 -12.60 -5.22 7.12
N PRO A 137 -13.45 -6.23 6.80
CA PRO A 137 -13.04 -7.63 6.79
C PRO A 137 -12.08 -7.93 5.63
N VAL A 138 -10.92 -8.52 5.94
CA VAL A 138 -9.86 -8.84 4.94
C VAL A 138 -9.69 -10.34 4.72
N VAL A 139 -10.65 -11.14 5.17
CA VAL A 139 -10.65 -12.61 5.04
C VAL A 139 -12.07 -13.10 4.72
N GLY A 140 -12.17 -14.11 3.87
CA GLY A 140 -13.44 -14.72 3.47
C GLY A 140 -14.02 -14.16 2.18
N ASP A 141 -15.29 -14.46 1.93
CA ASP A 141 -16.06 -13.90 0.83
C ASP A 141 -16.72 -12.61 1.33
N VAL A 142 -16.29 -11.46 0.82
CA VAL A 142 -16.67 -10.14 1.29
C VAL A 142 -17.32 -9.36 0.16
N LYS A 143 -18.54 -8.85 0.39
CA LYS A 143 -19.19 -7.94 -0.55
C LYS A 143 -18.67 -6.52 -0.35
N ALA A 144 -18.43 -5.83 -1.45
CA ALA A 144 -18.03 -4.43 -1.45
C ALA A 144 -18.87 -3.64 -2.47
N LEU A 145 -19.44 -2.54 -1.99
CA LEU A 145 -20.27 -1.66 -2.79
C LEU A 145 -19.42 -0.76 -3.67
N VAL A 146 -19.71 -0.75 -4.98
CA VAL A 146 -19.08 0.15 -5.97
C VAL A 146 -20.16 0.90 -6.73
N ILE A 147 -20.05 2.21 -6.83
CA ILE A 147 -20.99 3.07 -7.54
C ILE A 147 -20.27 3.87 -8.62
N LEU A 148 -20.79 3.84 -9.83
CA LEU A 148 -20.34 4.69 -10.92
C LEU A 148 -21.18 5.98 -10.94
N VAL A 149 -20.52 7.15 -11.02
CA VAL A 149 -21.21 8.44 -11.03
C VAL A 149 -20.83 9.29 -12.24
N ASN A 150 -21.85 9.81 -12.90
CA ASN A 150 -21.74 10.91 -13.82
C ASN A 150 -21.98 12.23 -13.08
N TYR A 151 -21.15 13.23 -13.36
CA TYR A 151 -21.49 14.60 -12.99
C TYR A 151 -22.57 15.15 -13.96
N LYS A 152 -23.20 16.23 -13.59
CA LYS A 152 -24.17 16.89 -14.48
C LYS A 152 -23.55 17.32 -15.80
N ASP A 153 -22.31 17.80 -15.76
CA ASP A 153 -21.54 18.35 -16.88
C ASP A 153 -20.48 17.41 -17.47
N VAL A 154 -20.10 16.32 -16.76
CA VAL A 154 -19.12 15.34 -17.22
C VAL A 154 -19.72 13.94 -17.11
N LYS A 155 -19.66 13.19 -18.19
CA LYS A 155 -20.19 11.82 -18.28
C LYS A 155 -19.07 10.84 -18.57
N PHE A 156 -19.26 9.58 -18.17
CA PHE A 156 -18.38 8.50 -18.62
C PHE A 156 -18.26 8.53 -20.15
N SER A 157 -17.04 8.53 -20.63
CA SER A 157 -16.68 8.39 -22.04
C SER A 157 -16.31 6.96 -22.41
N THR A 158 -16.03 6.14 -21.41
CA THR A 158 -15.82 4.69 -21.57
C THR A 158 -17.10 4.03 -22.09
N PRO A 159 -17.07 3.39 -23.27
CA PRO A 159 -18.25 2.71 -23.81
C PRO A 159 -18.74 1.62 -22.83
N ASN A 160 -20.06 1.58 -22.57
CA ASN A 160 -20.67 0.64 -21.64
C ASN A 160 -19.98 0.63 -20.27
N ALA A 161 -19.77 1.80 -19.68
CA ALA A 161 -19.00 1.98 -18.44
C ALA A 161 -19.38 0.96 -17.34
N ALA A 162 -20.68 0.71 -17.11
CA ALA A 162 -21.14 -0.27 -16.13
C ALA A 162 -20.52 -1.66 -16.36
N GLN A 163 -20.55 -2.16 -17.60
CA GLN A 163 -19.95 -3.47 -17.92
C GLN A 163 -18.43 -3.43 -17.86
N TYR A 164 -17.82 -2.35 -18.37
CA TYR A 164 -16.37 -2.21 -18.38
C TYR A 164 -15.79 -2.24 -16.96
N PHE A 165 -16.33 -1.43 -16.04
CA PHE A 165 -15.86 -1.37 -14.65
C PHE A 165 -16.21 -2.66 -13.89
N SER A 166 -17.37 -3.26 -14.14
CA SER A 166 -17.69 -4.58 -13.59
C SER A 166 -16.69 -5.64 -14.05
N ASP A 167 -16.32 -5.67 -15.34
CA ASP A 167 -15.31 -6.60 -15.87
C ASP A 167 -13.93 -6.31 -15.27
N MET A 168 -13.51 -5.04 -15.20
CA MET A 168 -12.25 -4.63 -14.60
C MET A 168 -12.13 -5.06 -13.13
N LEU A 169 -13.22 -5.02 -12.40
CA LEU A 169 -13.25 -5.40 -10.99
C LEU A 169 -13.34 -6.91 -10.77
N MET A 170 -14.09 -7.65 -11.59
CA MET A 170 -14.54 -9.00 -11.26
C MET A 170 -14.16 -10.10 -12.27
N LYS A 171 -13.87 -9.74 -13.52
CA LYS A 171 -13.67 -10.72 -14.58
C LYS A 171 -12.30 -11.38 -14.47
N GLU A 172 -12.28 -12.69 -14.27
CA GLU A 172 -11.05 -13.49 -14.26
C GLU A 172 -10.22 -13.25 -15.53
N GLY A 173 -8.94 -12.94 -15.33
CA GLY A 173 -7.98 -12.69 -16.41
C GLY A 173 -8.29 -11.42 -17.22
N PHE A 174 -8.93 -10.41 -16.65
CA PHE A 174 -9.12 -9.11 -17.31
C PHE A 174 -7.74 -8.53 -17.70
N ASN A 175 -7.56 -8.23 -18.98
CA ASN A 175 -6.24 -7.89 -19.53
C ASN A 175 -6.24 -6.68 -20.48
N ASP A 176 -7.21 -5.82 -20.40
CA ASP A 176 -7.23 -4.60 -21.19
C ASP A 176 -5.96 -3.78 -20.93
N TYR A 177 -5.41 -3.20 -22.00
CA TYR A 177 -4.14 -2.45 -21.96
C TYR A 177 -2.94 -3.23 -21.39
N ASN A 178 -2.91 -4.55 -21.61
CA ASN A 178 -1.92 -5.50 -21.08
C ASN A 178 -1.90 -5.56 -19.55
N GLY A 179 -3.06 -5.42 -18.91
CA GLY A 179 -3.23 -5.69 -17.49
C GLY A 179 -3.01 -7.17 -17.16
N THR A 180 -2.70 -7.46 -15.92
CA THR A 180 -2.40 -8.81 -15.43
C THR A 180 -3.65 -9.58 -15.01
N GLY A 181 -4.70 -8.89 -14.56
CA GLY A 181 -5.94 -9.46 -14.08
C GLY A 181 -6.92 -8.38 -13.65
N SER A 182 -8.08 -8.79 -13.13
CA SER A 182 -9.05 -7.92 -12.47
C SER A 182 -8.59 -7.53 -11.06
N ALA A 183 -9.29 -6.57 -10.45
CA ALA A 183 -9.05 -6.23 -9.04
C ALA A 183 -9.30 -7.45 -8.12
N ARG A 184 -10.33 -8.24 -8.42
CA ARG A 184 -10.59 -9.49 -7.69
C ARG A 184 -9.44 -10.47 -7.84
N ASP A 185 -8.92 -10.68 -9.05
CA ASP A 185 -7.74 -11.55 -9.26
C ASP A 185 -6.56 -11.07 -8.42
N TYR A 186 -6.31 -9.75 -8.39
CA TYR A 186 -5.25 -9.16 -7.58
C TYR A 186 -5.37 -9.53 -6.10
N PHE A 187 -6.54 -9.31 -5.50
CA PHE A 187 -6.75 -9.59 -4.07
C PHE A 187 -6.72 -11.09 -3.76
N VAL A 188 -7.35 -11.91 -4.61
CA VAL A 188 -7.39 -13.37 -4.43
C VAL A 188 -5.97 -13.96 -4.50
N GLU A 189 -5.19 -13.57 -5.50
CA GLU A 189 -3.82 -14.07 -5.65
C GLU A 189 -2.90 -13.60 -4.53
N ASN A 190 -2.96 -12.31 -4.18
CA ASN A 190 -2.12 -11.76 -3.12
C ASN A 190 -2.43 -12.29 -1.72
N SER A 191 -3.68 -12.67 -1.47
CA SER A 191 -4.10 -13.29 -0.21
C SER A 191 -4.00 -14.81 -0.20
N MET A 192 -3.53 -15.46 -1.29
CA MET A 192 -3.58 -16.92 -1.46
C MET A 192 -5.00 -17.48 -1.33
N GLY A 193 -6.00 -16.73 -1.78
CA GLY A 193 -7.42 -17.08 -1.69
C GLY A 193 -8.05 -16.87 -0.31
N ALA A 194 -7.33 -16.29 0.66
CA ALA A 194 -7.89 -15.98 1.97
C ALA A 194 -8.94 -14.86 1.91
N PHE A 195 -8.76 -13.89 1.03
CA PHE A 195 -9.70 -12.79 0.79
C PHE A 195 -10.25 -12.90 -0.63
N ARG A 196 -11.56 -12.99 -0.75
CA ARG A 196 -12.29 -13.15 -2.01
C ARG A 196 -13.38 -12.08 -2.11
N PRO A 197 -13.00 -10.84 -2.48
CA PRO A 197 -13.97 -9.76 -2.61
C PRO A 197 -14.93 -10.01 -3.77
N GLN A 198 -16.18 -9.59 -3.56
CA GLN A 198 -17.17 -9.43 -4.60
C GLN A 198 -17.54 -7.96 -4.69
N PHE A 199 -17.14 -7.32 -5.78
CA PHE A 199 -17.42 -5.92 -6.05
C PHE A 199 -18.75 -5.81 -6.80
N ASP A 200 -19.80 -5.38 -6.12
CA ASP A 200 -21.11 -5.15 -6.72
C ASP A 200 -21.16 -3.73 -7.30
N CYS A 201 -21.17 -3.62 -8.63
CA CYS A 201 -21.02 -2.36 -9.35
C CYS A 201 -22.38 -1.85 -9.85
N TYR A 202 -22.78 -0.65 -9.40
CA TYR A 202 -24.05 -0.01 -9.76
C TYR A 202 -23.84 1.30 -10.53
N GLY A 203 -24.83 1.71 -11.30
CA GLY A 203 -24.80 2.96 -12.06
C GLY A 203 -24.35 2.75 -13.52
N PRO A 204 -23.89 3.82 -14.24
CA PRO A 204 -23.64 5.18 -13.74
C PRO A 204 -24.94 5.94 -13.38
N VAL A 205 -24.96 6.54 -12.18
CA VAL A 205 -26.01 7.48 -11.78
C VAL A 205 -25.60 8.92 -12.12
N GLU A 206 -26.58 9.79 -12.38
CA GLU A 206 -26.32 11.20 -12.69
C GLU A 206 -26.45 12.06 -11.43
N LEU A 207 -25.32 12.58 -10.95
CA LEU A 207 -25.28 13.51 -9.82
C LEU A 207 -25.96 14.85 -10.12
N PRO A 208 -26.58 15.50 -9.12
CA PRO A 208 -27.34 16.74 -9.33
C PRO A 208 -26.48 17.98 -9.62
N GLN A 209 -25.17 17.94 -9.34
CA GLN A 209 -24.26 19.06 -9.47
C GLN A 209 -23.19 18.82 -10.54
N ASN A 210 -22.55 19.92 -10.96
CA ASN A 210 -21.38 19.89 -11.83
C ASN A 210 -20.16 19.34 -11.08
N ARG A 211 -19.18 18.84 -11.83
CA ARG A 211 -17.92 18.32 -11.28
C ARG A 211 -17.25 19.31 -10.32
N SER A 212 -17.17 20.59 -10.69
CA SER A 212 -16.57 21.65 -9.87
C SER A 212 -17.25 21.92 -8.52
N TYR A 213 -18.45 21.40 -8.31
CA TYR A 213 -19.09 21.46 -7.00
C TYR A 213 -18.43 20.48 -6.02
N TYR A 214 -18.13 19.26 -6.50
CA TYR A 214 -17.57 18.18 -5.69
C TYR A 214 -16.06 18.31 -5.52
N GLY A 215 -15.34 18.54 -6.62
CA GLY A 215 -13.88 18.53 -6.70
C GLY A 215 -13.22 19.90 -6.79
N GLY A 216 -13.99 21.01 -6.91
CA GLY A 216 -13.34 22.31 -6.97
C GLY A 216 -12.67 22.67 -5.65
N ASN A 217 -11.38 23.01 -5.68
CA ASN A 217 -10.56 23.19 -4.49
C ASN A 217 -11.01 24.38 -3.62
N ASP A 218 -10.90 24.22 -2.32
CA ASP A 218 -11.09 25.25 -1.33
C ASP A 218 -9.85 26.17 -1.19
N ALA A 219 -9.83 27.05 -0.19
CA ALA A 219 -8.69 27.93 0.05
C ALA A 219 -7.42 27.21 0.52
N TYR A 220 -7.52 25.93 0.88
CA TYR A 220 -6.44 25.10 1.36
C TYR A 220 -5.97 24.09 0.31
N GLY A 221 -6.67 23.97 -0.80
CA GLY A 221 -6.39 23.03 -1.88
C GLY A 221 -7.08 21.68 -1.73
N ASP A 222 -7.98 21.55 -0.74
CA ASP A 222 -8.78 20.33 -0.54
C ASP A 222 -10.06 20.39 -1.40
N ASP A 223 -10.56 19.22 -1.83
CA ASP A 223 -11.84 19.11 -2.53
C ASP A 223 -12.99 19.68 -1.69
N LYS A 224 -13.84 20.51 -2.29
CA LYS A 224 -14.87 21.26 -1.55
C LYS A 224 -15.96 20.41 -0.96
N ALA A 225 -16.37 19.35 -1.63
CA ALA A 225 -17.53 18.55 -1.28
C ALA A 225 -17.47 17.13 -1.86
N ALA A 226 -16.31 16.47 -1.82
CA ALA A 226 -16.16 15.11 -2.31
C ALA A 226 -17.13 14.15 -1.62
N GLU A 227 -17.38 14.34 -0.32
CA GLU A 227 -18.33 13.53 0.46
C GLU A 227 -19.76 13.68 -0.04
N ASP A 228 -20.15 14.87 -0.53
CA ASP A 228 -21.48 15.07 -1.11
C ASP A 228 -21.67 14.23 -2.39
N MET A 229 -20.59 13.90 -3.11
CA MET A 229 -20.64 12.95 -4.23
C MET A 229 -21.16 11.59 -3.78
N ILE A 230 -20.64 11.10 -2.67
CA ILE A 230 -21.04 9.81 -2.10
C ILE A 230 -22.49 9.88 -1.60
N ILE A 231 -22.81 10.93 -0.84
CA ILE A 231 -24.17 11.12 -0.30
C ILE A 231 -25.21 11.16 -1.41
N HIS A 232 -24.96 11.92 -2.47
CA HIS A 232 -25.89 12.02 -3.61
C HIS A 232 -25.99 10.69 -4.37
N ALA A 233 -24.86 9.97 -4.55
CA ALA A 233 -24.86 8.67 -5.21
C ALA A 233 -25.71 7.64 -4.46
N VAL A 234 -25.55 7.55 -3.13
CA VAL A 234 -26.37 6.69 -2.26
C VAL A 234 -27.84 7.06 -2.34
N GLN A 235 -28.18 8.36 -2.24
CA GLN A 235 -29.56 8.82 -2.35
C GLN A 235 -30.22 8.46 -3.67
N LEU A 236 -29.47 8.52 -4.79
CA LEU A 236 -29.99 8.17 -6.11
C LEU A 236 -30.23 6.67 -6.32
N LEU A 237 -29.58 5.82 -5.54
CA LEU A 237 -29.71 4.36 -5.66
C LEU A 237 -30.56 3.74 -4.55
N ASN A 238 -31.06 4.53 -3.59
CA ASN A 238 -31.74 4.02 -2.41
C ASN A 238 -33.02 3.20 -2.70
N ASP A 239 -33.70 3.47 -3.81
CA ASP A 239 -34.89 2.69 -4.20
C ASP A 239 -34.52 1.41 -5.00
N ASP A 240 -33.27 1.29 -5.48
CA ASP A 240 -32.83 0.22 -6.38
C ASP A 240 -31.90 -0.79 -5.67
N VAL A 241 -31.25 -0.40 -4.58
CA VAL A 241 -30.23 -1.19 -3.88
C VAL A 241 -30.56 -1.31 -2.39
N ASP A 242 -30.61 -2.52 -1.88
CA ASP A 242 -30.65 -2.77 -0.44
C ASP A 242 -29.25 -2.68 0.13
N PHE A 243 -28.95 -1.56 0.77
CA PHE A 243 -27.62 -1.29 1.30
C PHE A 243 -27.30 -2.03 2.60
N SER A 244 -28.30 -2.58 3.29
CA SER A 244 -28.07 -3.34 4.52
C SER A 244 -27.20 -4.59 4.31
N GLN A 245 -27.11 -5.10 3.07
CA GLN A 245 -26.26 -6.24 2.74
C GLN A 245 -24.75 -5.95 2.75
N TYR A 246 -24.34 -4.67 2.86
CA TYR A 246 -22.94 -4.23 2.91
C TYR A 246 -22.52 -3.83 4.34
N ASP A 247 -23.35 -4.03 5.33
CA ASP A 247 -23.04 -4.09 6.77
C ASP A 247 -22.80 -5.56 7.11
N THR A 248 -21.57 -6.05 6.84
CA THR A 248 -21.31 -7.51 6.88
C THR A 248 -21.04 -8.01 8.29
N ASP A 249 -20.68 -7.14 9.24
CA ASP A 249 -20.44 -7.47 10.63
C ASP A 249 -21.61 -7.12 11.56
N GLY A 250 -22.63 -6.40 11.03
CA GLY A 250 -23.86 -6.07 11.74
C GLY A 250 -23.69 -4.95 12.76
N ASP A 251 -22.72 -4.05 12.57
CA ASP A 251 -22.46 -2.94 13.48
C ASP A 251 -23.31 -1.69 13.19
N GLY A 252 -24.11 -1.73 12.11
CA GLY A 252 -25.00 -0.65 11.66
C GLY A 252 -24.33 0.32 10.70
N TYR A 253 -23.10 0.02 10.24
CA TYR A 253 -22.39 0.79 9.22
C TYR A 253 -22.17 -0.04 7.98
N VAL A 254 -22.28 0.57 6.80
CA VAL A 254 -21.77 -0.03 5.56
C VAL A 254 -20.26 -0.11 5.66
N ASP A 255 -19.68 -1.29 5.45
CA ASP A 255 -18.24 -1.52 5.62
C ASP A 255 -17.39 -0.55 4.78
N ASN A 256 -17.80 -0.30 3.54
CA ASN A 256 -17.24 0.73 2.67
C ASN A 256 -18.13 0.97 1.44
N VAL A 257 -18.08 2.18 0.89
CA VAL A 257 -18.56 2.50 -0.45
C VAL A 257 -17.42 3.02 -1.32
N PHE A 258 -17.23 2.44 -2.48
CA PHE A 258 -16.25 2.91 -3.47
C PHE A 258 -16.98 3.63 -4.62
N VAL A 259 -16.48 4.79 -5.03
CA VAL A 259 -17.07 5.54 -6.14
C VAL A 259 -16.07 5.74 -7.27
N PHE A 260 -16.43 5.28 -8.48
CA PHE A 260 -15.76 5.74 -9.70
C PHE A 260 -16.52 6.93 -10.29
N TYR A 261 -15.82 8.03 -10.51
CA TYR A 261 -16.40 9.24 -11.09
C TYR A 261 -15.90 9.46 -12.51
N ALA A 262 -16.79 10.04 -13.33
CA ALA A 262 -16.53 10.31 -14.76
C ALA A 262 -15.39 11.31 -14.97
N GLY A 263 -14.55 11.05 -15.96
CA GLY A 263 -13.45 11.91 -16.39
C GLY A 263 -12.12 11.61 -15.69
N THR A 264 -11.19 12.55 -15.81
CA THR A 264 -9.82 12.42 -15.27
C THR A 264 -9.75 12.98 -13.86
N GLY A 265 -9.07 12.27 -12.97
CA GLY A 265 -8.78 12.71 -11.61
C GLY A 265 -7.68 13.78 -11.56
N GLU A 266 -7.68 14.59 -10.51
CA GLU A 266 -6.71 15.66 -10.34
C GLU A 266 -5.28 15.10 -10.17
N ALA A 267 -5.10 13.99 -9.41
CA ALA A 267 -3.84 13.31 -9.23
C ALA A 267 -3.14 12.90 -10.54
N SER A 268 -3.92 12.66 -11.61
CA SER A 268 -3.43 12.32 -12.95
C SER A 268 -3.30 13.54 -13.88
N GLY A 269 -3.33 14.76 -13.33
CA GLY A 269 -3.24 16.00 -14.10
C GLY A 269 -4.56 16.45 -14.72
N GLY A 270 -5.69 16.01 -14.18
CA GLY A 270 -7.01 16.56 -14.46
C GLY A 270 -7.10 18.03 -14.02
N PRO A 271 -8.18 18.74 -14.40
CA PRO A 271 -8.34 20.12 -13.96
C PRO A 271 -8.66 20.20 -12.46
N ASP A 272 -8.29 21.32 -11.82
CA ASP A 272 -8.54 21.63 -10.39
C ASP A 272 -10.02 21.53 -9.97
N SER A 273 -10.92 21.31 -10.90
CA SER A 273 -12.34 21.03 -10.67
C SER A 273 -12.66 19.53 -10.58
N SER A 274 -11.67 18.68 -10.75
CA SER A 274 -11.82 17.23 -10.55
C SER A 274 -11.61 16.88 -9.08
N VAL A 275 -12.22 15.78 -8.67
CA VAL A 275 -11.92 15.17 -7.37
C VAL A 275 -10.56 14.50 -7.46
N TRP A 276 -9.77 14.60 -6.39
CA TRP A 276 -8.56 13.79 -6.20
C TRP A 276 -8.96 12.38 -5.74
N PRO A 277 -8.46 11.28 -6.31
CA PRO A 277 -8.69 9.92 -5.77
C PRO A 277 -8.20 9.82 -4.33
N HIS A 278 -9.07 9.35 -3.44
CA HIS A 278 -8.76 9.24 -2.01
C HIS A 278 -9.70 8.29 -1.27
N ALA A 279 -9.32 7.93 -0.03
CA ALA A 279 -10.17 7.25 0.94
C ALA A 279 -10.35 8.13 2.19
N TYR A 280 -11.62 8.30 2.63
CA TYR A 280 -11.92 9.17 3.78
C TYR A 280 -13.23 8.79 4.48
N TYR A 281 -13.74 9.68 5.32
CA TYR A 281 -14.94 9.50 6.13
C TYR A 281 -15.94 10.63 5.90
N ILE A 282 -17.19 10.27 5.58
CA ILE A 282 -18.26 11.21 5.25
C ILE A 282 -18.55 12.15 6.41
N ALA A 283 -18.71 11.63 7.65
CA ALA A 283 -19.01 12.45 8.80
C ALA A 283 -17.88 13.44 9.14
N SER A 284 -16.65 13.09 8.86
CA SER A 284 -15.49 13.95 9.12
C SER A 284 -15.37 15.07 8.09
N GLY A 285 -15.59 14.81 6.81
CA GLY A 285 -15.51 15.81 5.75
C GLY A 285 -16.78 16.65 5.65
N ALA A 286 -17.95 16.03 5.43
CA ALA A 286 -19.20 16.74 5.25
C ALA A 286 -19.82 17.29 6.54
N GLY A 287 -19.37 16.86 7.72
CA GLY A 287 -19.96 17.22 9.01
C GLY A 287 -21.39 16.72 9.23
N LYS A 288 -21.82 15.75 8.43
CA LYS A 288 -23.17 15.15 8.47
C LYS A 288 -23.12 13.65 8.20
N TRP A 289 -24.17 12.95 8.64
CA TRP A 289 -24.31 11.52 8.39
C TRP A 289 -25.06 11.25 7.08
N CYS A 290 -24.71 10.17 6.39
CA CYS A 290 -25.46 9.59 5.28
C CYS A 290 -26.07 8.27 5.77
N MET A 291 -27.38 8.08 5.58
CA MET A 291 -28.12 6.90 6.01
C MET A 291 -29.08 6.43 4.92
N ALA A 292 -29.14 5.13 4.70
CA ALA A 292 -30.15 4.47 3.86
C ALA A 292 -30.37 3.05 4.38
N ASP A 293 -31.54 2.48 4.20
CA ASP A 293 -31.93 1.08 4.60
C ASP A 293 -31.58 0.71 6.05
N GLY A 294 -31.53 1.70 6.94
CA GLY A 294 -31.22 1.49 8.35
C GLY A 294 -29.73 1.40 8.69
N VAL A 295 -28.84 1.53 7.72
CA VAL A 295 -27.39 1.54 7.90
C VAL A 295 -26.79 2.93 7.63
N ILE A 296 -25.62 3.17 8.21
CA ILE A 296 -24.88 4.44 8.12
C ILE A 296 -23.72 4.28 7.13
N PHE A 297 -23.55 5.24 6.23
CA PHE A 297 -22.39 5.37 5.38
C PHE A 297 -21.42 6.38 6.02
N ASP A 298 -20.22 5.96 6.31
CA ASP A 298 -19.19 6.86 6.82
C ASP A 298 -17.87 6.67 6.05
N ARG A 299 -17.38 5.44 5.92
CA ARG A 299 -16.16 5.14 5.18
C ARG A 299 -16.42 5.10 3.68
N TYR A 300 -15.60 5.82 2.92
CA TYR A 300 -15.63 5.75 1.46
C TYR A 300 -14.23 5.82 0.86
N ALA A 301 -14.13 5.40 -0.40
CA ALA A 301 -12.99 5.66 -1.27
C ALA A 301 -13.48 6.03 -2.67
N CYS A 302 -12.67 6.71 -3.44
CA CYS A 302 -13.04 7.08 -4.81
C CYS A 302 -11.85 7.07 -5.76
N SER A 303 -12.14 6.90 -7.05
CA SER A 303 -11.17 6.96 -8.14
C SER A 303 -11.80 7.48 -9.43
N ASN A 304 -10.97 7.86 -10.36
CA ASN A 304 -11.37 8.45 -11.65
C ASN A 304 -11.62 7.40 -12.74
N GLU A 305 -12.36 7.81 -13.76
CA GLU A 305 -12.56 7.02 -14.98
C GLU A 305 -11.29 6.93 -15.83
N TRP A 306 -10.63 8.09 -16.06
CA TRP A 306 -9.59 8.23 -17.08
C TRP A 306 -8.23 8.58 -16.51
N GLU A 307 -7.21 7.95 -17.10
CA GLU A 307 -5.82 8.32 -16.96
C GLU A 307 -5.21 8.62 -18.34
N GLY A 308 -4.90 9.88 -18.58
CA GLY A 308 -4.34 10.32 -19.87
C GLY A 308 -5.31 10.12 -21.02
N SER A 309 -5.12 9.11 -21.85
CA SER A 309 -5.91 8.87 -23.08
C SER A 309 -6.73 7.56 -23.03
N ARG A 310 -6.89 6.94 -21.88
CA ARG A 310 -7.57 5.65 -21.71
C ARG A 310 -8.25 5.55 -20.34
N PRO A 311 -9.15 4.59 -20.13
CA PRO A 311 -9.64 4.29 -18.80
C PRO A 311 -8.49 4.00 -17.85
N ASP A 312 -8.59 4.45 -16.60
CA ASP A 312 -7.65 4.09 -15.55
C ASP A 312 -7.67 2.57 -15.33
N GLY A 313 -6.53 2.02 -14.97
CA GLY A 313 -6.42 0.61 -14.62
C GLY A 313 -6.88 0.34 -13.19
N ILE A 314 -6.58 -0.87 -12.71
CA ILE A 314 -6.93 -1.25 -11.33
C ILE A 314 -5.99 -0.64 -10.29
N GLY A 315 -4.89 0.01 -10.70
CA GLY A 315 -3.82 0.43 -9.77
C GLY A 315 -4.32 1.41 -8.70
N THR A 316 -4.97 2.50 -9.12
CA THR A 316 -5.55 3.49 -8.20
C THR A 316 -6.64 2.86 -7.34
N PHE A 317 -7.52 2.03 -7.94
CA PHE A 317 -8.55 1.31 -7.19
C PHE A 317 -7.95 0.44 -6.08
N VAL A 318 -6.92 -0.35 -6.40
CA VAL A 318 -6.26 -1.24 -5.43
C VAL A 318 -5.58 -0.43 -4.32
N HIS A 319 -4.96 0.69 -4.66
CA HIS A 319 -4.35 1.60 -3.68
C HIS A 319 -5.40 2.12 -2.68
N GLU A 320 -6.46 2.77 -3.18
CA GLU A 320 -7.50 3.34 -2.33
C GLU A 320 -8.24 2.26 -1.53
N PHE A 321 -8.48 1.09 -2.15
CA PHE A 321 -9.10 -0.03 -1.45
C PHE A 321 -8.17 -0.64 -0.38
N SER A 322 -6.85 -0.51 -0.52
CA SER A 322 -5.89 -0.89 0.53
C SER A 322 -6.04 -0.02 1.78
N HIS A 323 -6.40 1.26 1.63
CA HIS A 323 -6.74 2.12 2.76
C HIS A 323 -8.05 1.72 3.41
N VAL A 324 -9.04 1.28 2.63
CA VAL A 324 -10.26 0.64 3.18
C VAL A 324 -9.91 -0.57 4.03
N MET A 325 -8.93 -1.37 3.62
CA MET A 325 -8.42 -2.51 4.39
C MET A 325 -7.52 -2.11 5.57
N GLY A 326 -7.26 -0.81 5.78
CA GLY A 326 -6.54 -0.26 6.93
C GLY A 326 -5.03 -0.14 6.76
N LEU A 327 -4.49 -0.21 5.55
CA LEU A 327 -3.07 0.01 5.28
C LEU A 327 -2.78 1.51 5.05
N PRO A 328 -1.70 2.07 5.63
CA PRO A 328 -1.31 3.46 5.44
C PRO A 328 -0.53 3.67 4.15
N ASP A 329 -0.41 4.91 3.71
CA ASP A 329 0.54 5.29 2.68
C ASP A 329 1.99 5.03 3.09
N LEU A 330 2.79 4.59 2.14
CA LEU A 330 4.22 4.38 2.32
C LEU A 330 5.08 5.47 1.64
N TYR A 331 4.47 6.44 0.97
CA TYR A 331 5.18 7.64 0.51
C TYR A 331 5.23 8.70 1.62
N ASP A 332 5.99 9.75 1.41
CA ASP A 332 6.07 10.92 2.30
C ASP A 332 4.84 11.81 2.06
N THR A 333 3.83 11.68 2.92
CA THR A 333 2.55 12.40 2.80
C THR A 333 2.65 13.89 3.12
N GLU A 334 3.75 14.36 3.68
CA GLU A 334 4.03 15.79 3.86
C GLU A 334 4.75 16.41 2.66
N ASN A 335 5.27 15.59 1.75
CA ASN A 335 5.99 16.01 0.54
C ASN A 335 7.18 16.98 0.81
N GLU A 336 7.57 17.13 2.06
CA GLU A 336 8.62 18.08 2.47
C GLU A 336 10.02 17.57 2.17
N SER A 337 10.17 16.26 2.08
CA SER A 337 11.47 15.66 2.03
C SER A 337 11.80 15.11 0.64
N ASN A 338 13.12 15.03 0.38
CA ASN A 338 13.62 14.17 -0.67
C ASN A 338 13.64 12.70 -0.21
N SER A 339 12.74 12.31 0.70
CA SER A 339 12.62 10.96 1.22
C SER A 339 12.54 9.97 0.09
N VAL A 340 13.40 8.98 0.11
CA VAL A 340 13.35 7.89 -0.85
C VAL A 340 12.55 6.78 -0.19
N THR A 341 11.29 6.71 -0.54
CA THR A 341 10.31 5.74 -0.06
C THR A 341 10.31 4.50 -0.95
N PRO A 342 9.57 3.42 -0.64
CA PRO A 342 9.51 2.20 -1.45
C PRO A 342 9.23 2.42 -2.94
N GLY A 343 8.51 3.47 -3.30
CA GLY A 343 8.27 3.85 -4.69
C GLY A 343 7.48 2.78 -5.46
N SER A 344 7.97 2.42 -6.64
CA SER A 344 7.29 1.41 -7.49
C SER A 344 7.32 -0.02 -6.94
N TRP A 345 7.92 -0.26 -5.78
CA TRP A 345 7.93 -1.56 -5.12
C TRP A 345 6.68 -1.85 -4.27
N SER A 346 5.92 -0.82 -3.89
CA SER A 346 4.71 -0.94 -3.10
C SER A 346 3.51 -0.30 -3.79
N VAL A 347 2.35 -0.94 -3.69
CA VAL A 347 1.07 -0.40 -4.15
C VAL A 347 0.63 0.80 -3.29
N LEU A 348 1.15 0.92 -2.08
CA LEU A 348 0.87 2.05 -1.15
C LEU A 348 1.86 3.22 -1.32
N ASP A 349 2.62 3.24 -2.42
CA ASP A 349 3.48 4.35 -2.81
C ASP A 349 3.26 4.63 -4.31
N TYR A 350 4.27 4.61 -5.17
CA TYR A 350 4.12 4.82 -6.63
C TYR A 350 3.83 3.54 -7.43
N GLY A 351 3.66 2.41 -6.77
CA GLY A 351 3.31 1.13 -7.40
C GLY A 351 2.01 1.13 -8.20
N PRO A 352 0.95 1.86 -7.80
CA PRO A 352 -0.30 1.98 -8.58
C PRO A 352 -0.07 2.34 -10.04
N TYR A 353 0.95 3.13 -10.34
CA TYR A 353 1.25 3.59 -11.70
C TYR A 353 2.10 2.62 -12.54
N ASN A 354 2.49 1.46 -12.01
CA ASN A 354 3.17 0.44 -12.79
C ASN A 354 2.31 -0.02 -13.96
N ASN A 355 2.91 -0.25 -15.14
CA ASN A 355 2.21 -0.51 -16.39
C ASN A 355 1.09 0.51 -16.67
N ASN A 356 1.36 1.78 -16.33
CA ASN A 356 0.37 2.87 -16.43
C ASN A 356 -0.98 2.54 -15.75
N GLY A 357 -0.97 2.00 -14.57
CA GLY A 357 -2.15 1.70 -13.76
C GLY A 357 -2.74 0.29 -13.94
N CYS A 358 -2.29 -0.48 -14.94
CA CYS A 358 -2.93 -1.77 -15.25
C CYS A 358 -2.32 -2.98 -14.54
N THR A 359 -1.12 -2.81 -13.94
CA THR A 359 -0.44 -3.91 -13.25
C THR A 359 0.26 -3.36 -12.02
N PRO A 360 -0.48 -3.04 -10.93
CA PRO A 360 0.14 -2.69 -9.66
C PRO A 360 1.03 -3.84 -9.17
N PRO A 361 2.09 -3.58 -8.38
CA PRO A 361 2.93 -4.64 -7.85
C PRO A 361 2.14 -5.50 -6.87
N ALA A 362 2.54 -6.75 -6.72
CA ALA A 362 2.01 -7.58 -5.65
C ALA A 362 2.25 -6.92 -4.28
N TYR A 363 1.36 -7.17 -3.32
CA TYR A 363 1.61 -6.80 -1.94
C TYR A 363 2.91 -7.40 -1.45
N SER A 364 3.72 -6.59 -0.76
CA SER A 364 4.94 -7.01 -0.09
C SER A 364 4.65 -7.95 1.08
N ALA A 365 5.70 -8.61 1.57
CA ALA A 365 5.61 -9.40 2.79
C ALA A 365 5.10 -8.58 3.99
N TYR A 366 5.42 -7.28 4.05
CA TYR A 366 4.91 -6.37 5.07
C TYR A 366 3.39 -6.18 4.95
N GLU A 367 2.90 -5.80 3.77
CA GLU A 367 1.47 -5.56 3.55
C GLU A 367 0.64 -6.84 3.76
N ARG A 368 1.12 -7.98 3.26
CA ARG A 368 0.47 -9.29 3.47
C ARG A 368 0.46 -9.70 4.94
N ASN A 369 1.55 -9.46 5.68
CA ASN A 369 1.63 -9.75 7.12
C ASN A 369 0.68 -8.85 7.91
N ALA A 370 0.63 -7.57 7.59
CA ALA A 370 -0.28 -6.61 8.21
C ALA A 370 -1.76 -6.99 8.01
N LEU A 371 -2.11 -7.53 6.83
CA LEU A 371 -3.46 -8.03 6.52
C LEU A 371 -3.73 -9.45 7.08
N GLY A 372 -2.73 -10.09 7.69
CA GLY A 372 -2.86 -11.46 8.20
C GLY A 372 -2.85 -12.54 7.11
N TRP A 373 -2.38 -12.21 5.90
CA TRP A 373 -2.30 -13.14 4.77
C TRP A 373 -0.97 -13.89 4.69
N ASN A 374 0.05 -13.42 5.36
CA ASN A 374 1.38 -14.01 5.41
C ASN A 374 1.86 -14.19 6.85
N GLU A 375 2.41 -15.35 7.16
CA GLU A 375 3.10 -15.64 8.42
C GLU A 375 4.58 -15.89 8.11
N PRO A 376 5.48 -14.93 8.38
CA PRO A 376 6.89 -15.07 8.08
C PRO A 376 7.56 -16.15 8.92
N ILE A 377 8.55 -16.84 8.33
CA ILE A 377 9.45 -17.74 9.06
C ILE A 377 10.36 -16.90 9.95
N VAL A 378 10.24 -17.04 11.26
CA VAL A 378 11.11 -16.33 12.21
C VAL A 378 12.52 -16.93 12.18
N LEU A 379 13.51 -16.09 11.91
CA LEU A 379 14.92 -16.48 11.93
C LEU A 379 15.49 -16.17 13.32
N ASP A 380 15.81 -17.20 14.06
CA ASP A 380 16.30 -17.11 15.45
C ASP A 380 17.64 -17.82 15.67
N GLY A 381 18.24 -18.39 14.62
CA GLY A 381 19.50 -19.10 14.68
C GLY A 381 20.04 -19.54 13.32
N PRO A 382 21.09 -20.35 13.29
CA PRO A 382 21.71 -20.84 12.05
C PRO A 382 20.72 -21.59 11.15
N ALA A 383 20.60 -21.16 9.90
CA ALA A 383 19.72 -21.79 8.93
C ALA A 383 20.24 -21.63 7.49
N ASN A 384 19.88 -22.59 6.63
CA ASN A 384 19.99 -22.45 5.18
C ASN A 384 18.58 -22.20 4.63
N ILE A 385 18.36 -21.05 4.02
CA ILE A 385 17.05 -20.62 3.54
C ILE A 385 17.03 -20.59 2.02
N THR A 386 15.91 -20.99 1.44
CA THR A 386 15.58 -20.74 0.03
C THR A 386 14.19 -20.11 -0.01
N LEU A 387 14.11 -18.90 -0.54
CA LEU A 387 12.87 -18.17 -0.77
C LEU A 387 12.45 -18.34 -2.24
N GLU A 388 11.29 -18.93 -2.43
CA GLU A 388 10.57 -18.84 -3.70
C GLU A 388 10.05 -17.41 -3.91
N GLU A 389 9.66 -17.04 -5.13
CA GLU A 389 9.02 -15.74 -5.35
C GLU A 389 7.75 -15.61 -4.50
N ILE A 390 7.49 -14.42 -3.97
CA ILE A 390 6.36 -14.21 -3.04
C ILE A 390 5.00 -14.42 -3.72
N ILE A 391 4.90 -14.12 -5.02
CA ILE A 391 3.74 -14.47 -5.83
C ILE A 391 3.67 -15.99 -5.94
N GLY A 392 2.57 -16.57 -5.48
CA GLY A 392 2.33 -18.02 -5.54
C GLY A 392 2.93 -18.83 -4.40
N SER A 393 4.06 -18.42 -3.78
CA SER A 393 4.61 -19.12 -2.63
C SER A 393 4.15 -18.54 -1.29
N ASN A 394 3.95 -17.23 -1.26
CA ASN A 394 3.66 -16.46 -0.04
C ASN A 394 4.70 -16.66 1.09
N THR A 395 5.95 -16.99 0.73
CA THR A 395 7.02 -17.23 1.69
C THR A 395 7.82 -15.98 1.96
N SER A 396 8.08 -15.71 3.23
CA SER A 396 8.94 -14.64 3.70
C SER A 396 9.65 -15.04 4.98
N CYS A 397 10.69 -14.30 5.37
CA CYS A 397 11.38 -14.50 6.63
C CYS A 397 11.34 -13.22 7.47
N LEU A 398 11.34 -13.38 8.78
CA LEU A 398 11.39 -12.30 9.76
C LEU A 398 12.67 -12.41 10.59
N ILE A 399 13.40 -11.30 10.69
CA ILE A 399 14.53 -11.15 11.63
C ILE A 399 14.06 -10.19 12.73
N PRO A 400 13.96 -10.67 14.00
CA PRO A 400 13.58 -9.80 15.12
C PRO A 400 14.72 -8.87 15.52
N THR A 401 14.37 -7.74 16.10
CA THR A 401 15.32 -6.86 16.81
C THR A 401 15.10 -6.95 18.31
N GLU A 402 15.81 -6.14 19.10
CA GLU A 402 15.61 -6.02 20.54
C GLU A 402 14.28 -5.35 20.92
N LYS A 403 13.65 -4.64 19.97
CA LYS A 403 12.36 -3.97 20.13
C LYS A 403 11.28 -4.79 19.45
N SER A 404 10.28 -5.25 20.19
CA SER A 404 9.23 -6.15 19.66
C SER A 404 8.40 -5.57 18.51
N SER A 405 8.37 -4.25 18.35
CA SER A 405 7.69 -3.56 17.24
C SER A 405 8.60 -3.29 16.05
N GLU A 406 9.91 -3.61 16.16
CA GLU A 406 10.90 -3.39 15.10
C GLU A 406 11.46 -4.72 14.62
N PHE A 407 11.43 -4.96 13.32
CA PHE A 407 11.88 -6.21 12.71
C PHE A 407 12.22 -6.00 11.23
N PHE A 408 12.93 -6.97 10.65
CA PHE A 408 13.15 -7.03 9.21
C PHE A 408 12.31 -8.14 8.59
N LEU A 409 11.78 -7.89 7.39
CA LEU A 409 11.13 -8.91 6.56
C LEU A 409 11.93 -9.10 5.27
N LEU A 410 12.18 -10.35 4.93
CA LEU A 410 12.88 -10.75 3.71
C LEU A 410 11.90 -11.44 2.78
N GLU A 411 11.82 -10.99 1.55
CA GLU A 411 10.98 -11.57 0.51
C GLU A 411 11.74 -11.70 -0.81
N ASN A 412 11.32 -12.61 -1.66
CA ASN A 412 11.85 -12.73 -3.01
C ASN A 412 10.86 -12.15 -4.02
N ARG A 413 11.26 -11.10 -4.72
CA ARG A 413 10.48 -10.45 -5.79
C ARG A 413 11.08 -10.78 -7.14
N GLN A 414 10.26 -11.28 -8.05
CA GLN A 414 10.66 -11.57 -9.42
C GLN A 414 9.79 -10.78 -10.39
N LYS A 415 10.24 -10.64 -11.64
CA LYS A 415 9.50 -9.86 -12.65
C LYS A 415 8.49 -10.73 -13.38
N THR A 416 7.54 -11.28 -12.65
CA THR A 416 6.48 -12.20 -13.11
C THR A 416 5.11 -11.74 -12.61
N GLY A 417 4.02 -12.11 -13.28
CA GLY A 417 2.66 -11.79 -12.84
C GLY A 417 2.47 -10.33 -12.50
N TRP A 418 1.99 -10.03 -11.30
CA TRP A 418 1.79 -8.66 -10.81
C TRP A 418 3.10 -7.88 -10.67
N ASP A 419 4.22 -8.56 -10.49
CA ASP A 419 5.55 -7.96 -10.36
C ASP A 419 6.29 -7.76 -11.70
N ALA A 420 5.67 -8.07 -12.84
CA ALA A 420 6.30 -7.98 -14.16
C ALA A 420 6.91 -6.60 -14.45
N TYR A 421 6.35 -5.55 -13.89
CA TYR A 421 6.76 -4.17 -14.11
C TYR A 421 7.55 -3.55 -12.95
N LEU A 422 8.06 -4.36 -12.03
CA LEU A 422 8.96 -3.89 -10.97
C LEU A 422 10.26 -3.27 -11.54
N PRO A 423 10.92 -2.37 -10.80
CA PRO A 423 12.19 -1.79 -11.20
C PRO A 423 13.32 -2.80 -11.40
N GLY A 424 13.33 -3.85 -10.56
CA GLY A 424 14.34 -4.90 -10.53
C GLY A 424 13.76 -6.21 -10.02
N HIS A 425 14.62 -7.15 -9.62
CA HIS A 425 14.27 -8.45 -9.04
C HIS A 425 15.32 -8.90 -8.02
N GLY A 426 14.98 -9.83 -7.16
CA GLY A 426 15.83 -10.39 -6.11
C GLY A 426 15.21 -10.33 -4.72
N MET A 427 16.00 -10.48 -3.69
CA MET A 427 15.55 -10.39 -2.30
C MET A 427 15.41 -8.94 -1.87
N LEU A 428 14.20 -8.53 -1.50
CA LEU A 428 14.00 -7.28 -0.77
C LEU A 428 14.10 -7.53 0.73
N VAL A 429 14.63 -6.54 1.42
CA VAL A 429 14.71 -6.49 2.88
C VAL A 429 13.95 -5.26 3.34
N TRP A 430 12.83 -5.49 3.99
CA TRP A 430 12.01 -4.44 4.60
C TRP A 430 12.45 -4.24 6.04
N HIS A 431 12.58 -3.00 6.49
CA HIS A 431 12.84 -2.63 7.88
C HIS A 431 11.60 -1.93 8.42
N ILE A 432 10.91 -2.59 9.32
CA ILE A 432 9.67 -2.11 9.92
C ILE A 432 9.92 -1.69 11.37
N ASP A 433 9.46 -0.50 11.77
CA ASP A 433 9.39 -0.05 13.16
C ASP A 433 8.00 0.47 13.47
N TYR A 434 7.08 -0.43 13.83
CA TYR A 434 5.69 -0.10 14.04
C TYR A 434 5.47 0.86 15.20
N ALA A 435 4.74 1.95 14.93
CA ALA A 435 4.30 2.94 15.91
C ALA A 435 2.84 3.33 15.62
N ALA A 436 1.90 2.85 16.43
CA ALA A 436 0.46 3.00 16.19
C ALA A 436 0.03 4.45 15.86
N ARG A 437 0.59 5.45 16.55
CA ARG A 437 0.29 6.86 16.28
C ARG A 437 0.70 7.29 14.87
N THR A 438 1.86 6.85 14.41
CA THR A 438 2.39 7.18 13.08
C THR A 438 1.51 6.60 11.98
N TRP A 439 1.02 5.36 12.17
CA TRP A 439 0.05 4.73 11.27
C TRP A 439 -1.28 5.48 11.25
N GLN A 440 -1.83 5.81 12.43
CA GLN A 440 -3.08 6.57 12.55
C GLN A 440 -3.00 7.97 11.93
N GLN A 441 -1.83 8.57 11.88
CA GLN A 441 -1.60 9.88 11.29
C GLN A 441 -1.23 9.80 9.80
N ASN A 442 -1.21 8.61 9.21
CA ASN A 442 -0.74 8.37 7.84
C ASN A 442 0.63 9.02 7.55
N ALA A 443 1.54 8.96 8.53
CA ALA A 443 2.83 9.66 8.51
C ALA A 443 4.02 8.70 8.56
N VAL A 444 3.83 7.48 8.02
CA VAL A 444 4.75 6.34 8.19
C VAL A 444 6.16 6.66 7.69
N ASN A 445 6.29 7.35 6.57
CA ASN A 445 7.59 7.65 5.96
C ASN A 445 7.87 9.16 5.79
N ASN A 446 7.21 10.03 6.58
CA ASN A 446 7.42 11.47 6.55
C ASN A 446 8.77 11.90 7.13
N ASN A 447 9.41 11.05 7.96
CA ASN A 447 10.73 11.34 8.54
C ASN A 447 11.83 10.63 7.75
N GLN A 448 12.57 11.38 6.95
CA GLN A 448 13.69 10.87 6.14
C GLN A 448 14.79 10.18 6.96
N GLN A 449 15.02 10.57 8.21
CA GLN A 449 16.03 10.00 9.09
C GLN A 449 15.55 8.70 9.77
N HIS A 450 14.23 8.46 9.80
CA HIS A 450 13.62 7.29 10.39
C HIS A 450 12.33 6.97 9.65
N GLN A 451 12.44 6.21 8.57
CA GLN A 451 11.30 5.66 7.85
C GLN A 451 10.80 4.42 8.59
N TYR A 452 9.50 4.37 8.89
CA TYR A 452 8.93 3.31 9.70
C TYR A 452 8.61 2.04 8.89
N VAL A 453 8.51 2.17 7.57
CA VAL A 453 8.47 1.06 6.61
C VAL A 453 9.45 1.38 5.48
N ASP A 454 10.67 0.93 5.62
CA ASP A 454 11.79 1.23 4.73
C ASP A 454 12.21 -0.02 3.94
N ILE A 455 12.76 0.16 2.76
CA ILE A 455 13.49 -0.90 2.04
C ILE A 455 14.98 -0.67 2.25
N VAL A 456 15.65 -1.64 2.82
CA VAL A 456 17.12 -1.62 2.97
C VAL A 456 17.74 -1.86 1.60
N GLU A 457 18.27 -0.82 1.00
CA GLU A 457 18.80 -0.87 -0.37
C GLU A 457 20.17 -1.55 -0.44
N ALA A 458 20.28 -2.67 -1.14
CA ALA A 458 21.55 -3.37 -1.36
C ALA A 458 22.64 -2.46 -1.97
N GLY A 459 22.24 -1.48 -2.78
CA GLY A 459 23.12 -0.49 -3.38
C GLY A 459 23.66 0.56 -2.42
N GLY A 460 23.20 0.56 -1.15
CA GLY A 460 23.38 1.64 -0.17
C GLY A 460 22.28 2.68 -0.30
N ARG A 461 22.10 3.49 0.75
CA ARG A 461 20.97 4.42 0.86
C ARG A 461 20.75 5.22 -0.41
N ALA A 462 19.56 5.11 -0.96
CA ALA A 462 19.22 5.78 -2.20
C ALA A 462 19.10 7.30 -2.01
N ASN A 463 19.47 8.03 -3.03
CA ASN A 463 19.43 9.51 -3.06
C ASN A 463 18.53 10.03 -4.17
N SER A 464 17.79 9.16 -4.83
CA SER A 464 16.92 9.50 -5.95
C SER A 464 15.77 8.50 -6.06
N LYS A 465 14.59 9.00 -6.40
CA LYS A 465 13.38 8.21 -6.66
C LYS A 465 13.33 7.67 -8.10
N SER A 466 14.46 7.64 -8.83
CA SER A 466 14.48 7.14 -10.20
C SER A 466 14.39 5.61 -10.26
N ARG A 467 13.71 5.10 -11.29
CA ARG A 467 13.52 3.67 -11.49
C ARG A 467 14.86 2.89 -11.58
N SER A 468 15.89 3.51 -12.14
CA SER A 468 17.24 2.92 -12.25
C SER A 468 17.96 2.81 -10.90
N ILE A 469 17.65 3.68 -9.95
CA ILE A 469 18.15 3.58 -8.57
C ILE A 469 17.35 2.53 -7.81
N MET A 470 16.02 2.55 -7.93
CA MET A 470 15.16 1.52 -7.30
C MET A 470 15.50 0.09 -7.76
N ALA A 471 16.00 -0.08 -9.00
CA ALA A 471 16.48 -1.38 -9.50
C ALA A 471 17.71 -1.92 -8.74
N GLN A 472 18.34 -1.12 -7.89
CA GLN A 472 19.53 -1.50 -7.10
C GLN A 472 19.18 -1.89 -5.65
N TYR A 473 17.88 -1.90 -5.27
CA TYR A 473 17.45 -2.24 -3.91
C TYR A 473 17.60 -3.73 -3.58
N PRO A 474 17.28 -4.67 -4.49
CA PRO A 474 17.33 -6.09 -4.15
C PRO A 474 18.75 -6.63 -3.93
N PHE A 475 18.83 -7.70 -3.10
CA PHE A 475 20.00 -8.55 -2.93
C PHE A 475 19.84 -9.84 -3.76
N PRO A 476 20.90 -10.44 -4.34
CA PRO A 476 22.21 -9.83 -4.55
C PRO A 476 22.12 -8.69 -5.56
N GLY A 477 21.07 -8.68 -6.40
CA GLY A 477 20.68 -7.65 -7.34
C GLY A 477 21.81 -7.19 -8.27
N THR A 478 21.59 -6.04 -8.90
CA THR A 478 22.55 -5.46 -9.84
C THR A 478 23.86 -5.00 -9.19
N ARG A 479 23.89 -4.91 -7.87
CA ARG A 479 25.06 -4.52 -7.06
C ARG A 479 25.86 -5.73 -6.57
N ASN A 480 25.40 -6.94 -6.85
CA ASN A 480 26.00 -8.22 -6.45
C ASN A 480 26.36 -8.27 -4.95
N LYS A 481 25.42 -7.83 -4.11
CA LYS A 481 25.57 -7.84 -2.65
C LYS A 481 25.16 -9.21 -2.11
N THR A 482 26.14 -10.03 -1.80
CA THR A 482 25.94 -11.43 -1.36
C THR A 482 25.90 -11.58 0.16
N SER A 483 25.90 -10.47 0.90
CA SER A 483 25.83 -10.49 2.38
C SER A 483 25.12 -9.26 2.92
N PHE A 484 24.39 -9.45 4.03
CA PHE A 484 23.75 -8.42 4.83
C PHE A 484 24.00 -8.74 6.30
N THR A 485 24.93 -8.02 6.91
CA THR A 485 25.43 -8.28 8.29
C THR A 485 25.58 -6.95 9.03
N SER A 486 25.84 -6.98 10.33
CA SER A 486 26.06 -5.78 11.12
C SER A 486 27.30 -4.96 10.70
N THR A 487 28.17 -5.51 9.85
CA THR A 487 29.40 -4.83 9.39
C THR A 487 29.42 -4.53 7.88
N THR A 488 28.37 -4.90 7.16
CA THR A 488 28.23 -4.57 5.73
C THR A 488 27.68 -3.16 5.52
N THR A 489 27.65 -2.72 4.28
CA THR A 489 26.94 -1.53 3.85
C THR A 489 25.98 -1.92 2.74
N PRO A 490 24.65 -1.88 3.01
CA PRO A 490 23.98 -1.51 4.27
C PRO A 490 24.29 -2.49 5.41
N ALA A 491 24.05 -2.05 6.67
CA ALA A 491 24.30 -2.85 7.86
C ALA A 491 23.00 -3.40 8.47
N LEU A 492 23.03 -4.64 8.95
CA LEU A 492 21.95 -5.27 9.71
C LEU A 492 22.00 -4.78 11.16
N VAL A 493 21.39 -3.64 11.42
CA VAL A 493 21.32 -2.98 12.72
C VAL A 493 19.92 -2.41 12.94
N SER A 494 19.48 -2.36 14.19
CA SER A 494 18.23 -1.67 14.55
C SER A 494 18.34 -0.16 14.37
N TRP A 495 17.23 0.55 14.41
CA TRP A 495 17.21 2.03 14.43
C TRP A 495 17.95 2.61 15.63
N ALA A 496 18.06 1.87 16.73
CA ALA A 496 18.91 2.23 17.88
C ALA A 496 20.41 2.01 17.60
N GLY A 497 20.79 1.52 16.42
CA GLY A 497 22.16 1.22 16.04
C GLY A 497 22.73 -0.06 16.65
N LYS A 498 21.87 -0.93 17.21
CA LYS A 498 22.31 -2.19 17.81
C LYS A 498 22.48 -3.26 16.73
N ALA A 499 23.65 -3.89 16.74
CA ALA A 499 23.94 -4.99 15.83
C ALA A 499 23.02 -6.20 16.09
N ILE A 500 22.52 -6.81 15.00
CA ILE A 500 21.75 -8.04 15.07
C ILE A 500 22.66 -9.20 14.73
N ASP A 501 22.73 -10.19 15.65
CA ASP A 501 23.65 -11.33 15.56
C ASP A 501 23.02 -12.50 14.74
N LEU A 502 22.48 -12.15 13.59
CA LEU A 502 21.92 -13.07 12.58
C LEU A 502 22.44 -12.70 11.19
N PRO A 503 23.78 -12.72 10.97
CA PRO A 503 24.35 -12.34 9.68
C PRO A 503 23.76 -13.19 8.54
N ILE A 504 23.33 -12.54 7.49
CA ILE A 504 22.88 -13.14 6.24
C ILE A 504 24.06 -13.15 5.27
N THR A 505 24.44 -14.34 4.80
CA THR A 505 25.60 -14.54 3.91
C THR A 505 25.26 -15.48 2.76
N ASP A 506 26.16 -15.56 1.78
CA ASP A 506 26.03 -16.42 0.60
C ASP A 506 24.70 -16.22 -0.16
N ILE A 507 24.24 -14.97 -0.23
CA ILE A 507 23.00 -14.64 -0.94
C ILE A 507 23.24 -14.88 -2.43
N THR A 508 22.44 -15.76 -3.00
CA THR A 508 22.49 -16.13 -4.42
C THR A 508 21.10 -16.11 -5.02
N GLU A 509 21.03 -15.82 -6.32
CA GLU A 509 19.81 -15.94 -7.10
C GLU A 509 20.02 -16.97 -8.22
N THR A 510 19.16 -17.98 -8.27
CA THR A 510 19.23 -19.02 -9.29
C THR A 510 17.82 -19.44 -9.70
N ASN A 511 17.51 -19.32 -10.99
CA ASN A 511 16.20 -19.67 -11.55
C ASN A 511 15.02 -19.02 -10.79
N GLY A 512 15.15 -17.74 -10.43
CA GLY A 512 14.12 -17.00 -9.72
C GLY A 512 14.00 -17.31 -8.21
N LYS A 513 14.86 -18.15 -7.67
CA LYS A 513 14.92 -18.47 -6.24
C LYS A 513 16.08 -17.77 -5.57
N ILE A 514 15.87 -17.28 -4.38
CA ILE A 514 16.91 -16.68 -3.53
C ILE A 514 17.33 -17.69 -2.47
N SER A 515 18.62 -17.98 -2.39
CA SER A 515 19.17 -18.83 -1.34
C SER A 515 20.21 -18.07 -0.53
N PHE A 516 20.24 -18.26 0.78
CA PHE A 516 21.18 -17.64 1.69
C PHE A 516 21.40 -18.44 2.97
N LYS A 517 22.45 -18.10 3.71
CA LYS A 517 22.74 -18.64 5.03
C LYS A 517 22.48 -17.59 6.11
N VAL A 518 21.90 -18.04 7.21
CA VAL A 518 21.71 -17.25 8.45
C VAL A 518 22.73 -17.74 9.47
N ALA A 519 23.46 -16.86 10.11
CA ALA A 519 24.44 -17.16 11.17
C ALA A 519 25.42 -18.31 10.79
N GLY A 520 25.91 -18.28 9.54
CA GLY A 520 26.83 -19.28 8.99
C GLY A 520 26.17 -20.52 8.38
N GLY A 521 24.84 -20.62 8.49
CA GLY A 521 24.07 -21.76 8.00
C GLY A 521 24.15 -22.98 8.91
N MET A 522 23.26 -23.94 8.68
CA MET A 522 23.46 -25.26 9.25
C MET A 522 24.61 -25.91 8.50
N SER A 523 25.68 -26.28 9.17
CA SER A 523 26.65 -27.21 8.63
C SER A 523 25.85 -28.43 8.18
N GLY A 524 26.00 -28.84 6.92
CA GLY A 524 25.34 -30.03 6.38
C GLY A 524 25.44 -31.15 7.41
N ILE A 525 24.37 -31.93 7.52
CA ILE A 525 24.30 -33.07 8.44
C ILE A 525 25.67 -33.74 8.42
N ALA A 526 26.51 -33.44 9.40
CA ALA A 526 27.56 -34.36 9.77
C ALA A 526 26.81 -35.64 10.04
N ASP A 527 27.11 -36.72 9.35
CA ASP A 527 26.66 -38.04 9.71
C ASP A 527 26.73 -38.11 11.23
N ILE A 528 25.56 -38.16 11.87
CA ILE A 528 25.51 -38.38 13.32
C ILE A 528 26.12 -39.75 13.48
N ALA A 529 27.41 -39.76 13.77
CA ALA A 529 28.05 -40.97 14.30
C ALA A 529 27.15 -41.38 15.45
N ALA A 530 26.58 -42.56 15.33
CA ALA A 530 25.69 -43.15 16.30
C ALA A 530 26.32 -43.02 17.71
N SER A 531 25.88 -42.02 18.47
CA SER A 531 26.05 -42.03 19.92
C SER A 531 24.97 -42.96 20.45
N ASP A 532 25.31 -43.78 21.46
CA ASP A 532 24.48 -44.79 22.10
C ASP A 532 23.19 -44.26 22.76
N ALA A 533 22.44 -43.40 22.11
CA ALA A 533 21.11 -42.95 22.52
C ALA A 533 20.07 -43.80 21.79
N THR A 534 19.08 -44.26 22.48
CA THR A 534 17.99 -45.15 22.05
C THR A 534 17.45 -44.74 20.67
N PRO A 535 17.68 -45.55 19.62
CA PRO A 535 17.40 -45.07 18.25
C PRO A 535 15.90 -45.09 17.97
N LEU A 536 15.40 -43.96 17.43
CA LEU A 536 14.07 -43.92 16.82
C LEU A 536 14.01 -44.98 15.71
N ARG A 537 13.12 -45.96 15.85
CA ARG A 537 12.88 -47.02 14.86
C ARG A 537 11.58 -46.79 14.12
N VAL A 538 11.52 -47.26 12.91
CA VAL A 538 10.32 -47.18 12.06
C VAL A 538 9.94 -48.58 11.63
N GLU A 539 8.76 -49.03 12.03
CA GLU A 539 8.18 -50.31 11.63
C GLU A 539 6.86 -50.06 10.91
N GLY A 540 6.90 -50.11 9.60
CA GLY A 540 5.75 -49.72 8.77
C GLY A 540 5.40 -48.25 8.97
N ARG A 541 4.26 -47.96 9.60
CA ARG A 541 3.82 -46.61 9.96
C ARG A 541 4.00 -46.28 11.46
N THR A 542 4.54 -47.18 12.22
CA THR A 542 4.75 -46.98 13.65
C THR A 542 6.16 -46.49 13.94
N LEU A 543 6.25 -45.39 14.66
CA LEU A 543 7.49 -44.85 15.21
C LEU A 543 7.68 -45.43 16.62
N LEU A 544 8.86 -45.93 16.92
CA LEU A 544 9.20 -46.54 18.20
C LEU A 544 10.43 -45.81 18.78
N CYS A 545 10.35 -45.40 20.06
CA CYS A 545 11.45 -44.80 20.79
C CYS A 545 11.25 -45.12 22.30
N GLU A 546 11.81 -46.20 22.76
CA GLU A 546 11.57 -46.76 24.09
C GLU A 546 11.99 -45.77 25.20
N GLY A 547 11.09 -45.51 26.14
CA GLY A 547 11.29 -44.60 27.27
C GLY A 547 11.04 -43.12 26.96
N GLU A 548 10.82 -42.72 25.70
CA GLU A 548 10.78 -41.34 25.27
C GLU A 548 9.38 -40.90 24.77
N ASP A 549 9.11 -39.61 24.92
CA ASP A 549 7.94 -38.98 24.30
C ASP A 549 8.23 -38.67 22.84
N ILE A 550 7.35 -39.14 21.95
CA ILE A 550 7.43 -38.90 20.51
C ILE A 550 6.39 -37.86 20.13
N SER A 551 6.80 -36.80 19.47
CA SER A 551 5.91 -35.80 18.86
C SER A 551 6.15 -35.72 17.35
N VAL A 552 5.10 -35.78 16.57
CA VAL A 552 5.14 -35.82 15.12
C VAL A 552 4.43 -34.60 14.54
N PHE A 553 5.09 -33.96 13.60
CA PHE A 553 4.57 -32.79 12.91
C PHE A 553 4.61 -33.02 11.40
N ASP A 554 3.73 -32.37 10.64
CA ASP A 554 3.83 -32.35 9.20
C ASP A 554 4.93 -31.39 8.73
N THR A 555 5.14 -31.30 7.42
CA THR A 555 6.17 -30.42 6.83
C THR A 555 5.90 -28.93 7.02
N ALA A 556 4.68 -28.57 7.42
CA ALA A 556 4.28 -27.19 7.78
C ALA A 556 4.39 -26.93 9.30
N GLY A 557 4.95 -27.87 10.07
CA GLY A 557 5.11 -27.73 11.51
C GLY A 557 3.85 -27.99 12.34
N ARG A 558 2.74 -28.43 11.74
CA ARG A 558 1.50 -28.71 12.46
C ARG A 558 1.59 -30.07 13.13
N PHE A 559 1.16 -30.16 14.40
CA PHE A 559 1.12 -31.40 15.16
C PHE A 559 0.20 -32.45 14.50
N VAL A 560 0.71 -33.64 14.29
CA VAL A 560 0.01 -34.76 13.63
C VAL A 560 -0.33 -35.88 14.62
N ALA A 561 0.61 -36.30 15.41
CA ALA A 561 0.46 -37.37 16.39
C ALA A 561 1.52 -37.28 17.48
N GLY A 562 1.25 -37.85 18.64
CA GLY A 562 2.22 -37.95 19.72
C GLY A 562 1.86 -39.07 20.70
N GLY A 563 2.86 -39.60 21.40
CA GLY A 563 2.70 -40.67 22.38
C GLY A 563 4.03 -41.01 23.03
N LYS A 564 3.99 -41.85 24.05
CA LYS A 564 5.17 -42.36 24.71
C LYS A 564 5.50 -43.74 24.16
N ASP A 565 6.77 -44.03 23.96
CA ASP A 565 7.34 -45.27 23.44
C ASP A 565 6.98 -45.62 22.00
N ALA A 566 5.74 -45.31 21.52
CA ALA A 566 5.28 -45.63 20.19
C ALA A 566 4.23 -44.65 19.68
N VAL A 567 4.29 -44.31 18.38
CA VAL A 567 3.29 -43.46 17.69
C VAL A 567 2.97 -44.04 16.30
N GLU A 568 1.72 -44.33 16.03
CA GLU A 568 1.27 -44.72 14.69
C GLU A 568 0.92 -43.48 13.84
N LEU A 569 1.49 -43.44 12.66
CA LEU A 569 1.25 -42.32 11.70
C LEU A 569 -0.03 -42.55 10.88
N PRO A 570 -0.84 -41.51 10.67
CA PRO A 570 -2.12 -41.63 9.98
C PRO A 570 -1.98 -42.03 8.49
N ALA A 571 -0.89 -41.70 7.84
CA ALA A 571 -0.61 -42.00 6.45
C ALA A 571 0.89 -42.10 6.15
N PRO A 572 1.30 -42.72 5.04
CA PRO A 572 2.64 -42.53 4.49
C PRO A 572 2.87 -41.06 4.14
N GLY A 573 4.06 -40.54 4.37
CA GLY A 573 4.34 -39.11 4.14
C GLY A 573 5.71 -38.69 4.66
N LEU A 574 5.97 -37.40 4.59
CA LEU A 574 7.15 -36.76 5.13
C LEU A 574 6.76 -36.05 6.43
N TYR A 575 7.46 -36.38 7.52
CA TYR A 575 7.17 -35.87 8.86
C TYR A 575 8.41 -35.31 9.53
N LEU A 576 8.22 -34.38 10.45
CA LEU A 576 9.20 -33.98 11.44
C LEU A 576 8.88 -34.71 12.75
N VAL A 577 9.80 -35.50 13.23
CA VAL A 577 9.63 -36.32 14.44
C VAL A 577 10.58 -35.82 15.52
N ARG A 578 10.03 -35.43 16.66
CA ARG A 578 10.78 -35.05 17.85
C ARG A 578 10.71 -36.19 18.87
N ALA A 579 11.87 -36.74 19.22
CA ALA A 579 12.01 -37.76 20.24
C ALA A 579 13.42 -37.68 20.86
N ALA A 580 13.58 -38.03 22.14
CA ALA A 580 14.86 -38.03 22.87
C ALA A 580 15.64 -36.70 22.71
N GLY A 581 14.94 -35.57 22.76
CA GLY A 581 15.55 -34.23 22.62
C GLY A 581 16.05 -33.88 21.23
N THR A 582 15.85 -34.74 20.23
CA THR A 582 16.25 -34.50 18.83
C THR A 582 15.03 -34.37 17.91
N THR A 583 15.17 -33.58 16.82
CA THR A 583 14.16 -33.51 15.77
C THR A 583 14.72 -34.09 14.48
N THR A 584 14.04 -35.10 13.95
CA THR A 584 14.47 -35.83 12.75
C THR A 584 13.41 -35.69 11.64
N LYS A 585 13.82 -35.41 10.41
CA LYS A 585 12.95 -35.45 9.24
C LYS A 585 12.86 -36.91 8.75
N LEU A 586 11.66 -37.44 8.68
CA LEU A 586 11.41 -38.84 8.39
C LEU A 586 10.47 -39.01 7.21
N ALA A 587 10.87 -39.82 6.22
CA ALA A 587 10.00 -40.23 5.12
C ALA A 587 9.46 -41.64 5.39
N VAL A 588 8.17 -41.76 5.62
CA VAL A 588 7.47 -43.04 5.82
C VAL A 588 6.86 -43.48 4.49
N LYS A 589 7.33 -44.61 3.98
CA LYS A 589 6.86 -45.20 2.71
C LYS A 589 5.65 -46.10 2.96
N ARG A 590 4.91 -46.41 1.88
CA ARG A 590 3.81 -47.38 1.92
C ARG A 590 4.33 -48.78 2.26
#